data_c08b30ae6d6c18da065d102aa96b8d4e
#
_entry.id   c08b30ae6d6c18da065d102aa96b8d4e
#
_cell.length_a   1.000
_cell.length_b   1.000
_cell.length_c   1.000
_cell.angle_alpha   90.00
_cell.angle_beta   90.00
_cell.angle_gamma   90.00
#
_symmetry.space_group_name_H-M   'P 1'
#
loop_
_entity.id
_entity.type
_entity.pdbx_description
1 polymer ?
#
loop_
_entity_poly.entity_id
_entity_poly.type
_entity_poly.pdbx_seq_one_letter_code
_entity_poly.pdbx_strand_id
1 'polypeptide(L)'
;MPVERIVRGRYQPRQDLREDTLHELAESIRAQGVVQPIVVRPLDEEDRYELIAGERRWRAAQLAGLREVPAVVREVPDRAAIAMALIENIQREDLNPLEEATALQRLIAEFELTHQQAAEAVGRSRAAVSNLLRLLELGEEVRQLVRDRKLDMGHARALQPLPLALQREAARQVLLRGLSARETEALARRLRQADAAPANPK
;
A
#
# COMPACT_ATOMS: atom_id res chain seq x y z
N MET A 1 26.73 -13.04 2.39
CA MET A 1 26.47 -13.06 0.93
C MET A 1 27.04 -11.78 0.32
N PRO A 2 27.80 -11.85 -0.76
CA PRO A 2 28.35 -10.67 -1.41
C PRO A 2 27.25 -9.77 -1.96
N VAL A 3 27.34 -8.45 -1.68
CA VAL A 3 26.32 -7.45 -2.05
C VAL A 3 26.16 -7.32 -3.57
N GLU A 4 27.25 -7.51 -4.31
CA GLU A 4 27.30 -7.45 -5.77
C GLU A 4 26.56 -8.59 -6.49
N ARG A 5 26.34 -9.74 -5.81
CA ARG A 5 25.58 -10.86 -6.34
C ARG A 5 24.07 -10.69 -6.21
N ILE A 6 23.63 -9.65 -5.51
CA ILE A 6 22.22 -9.39 -5.25
C ILE A 6 21.72 -8.37 -6.26
N VAL A 7 20.67 -8.73 -6.99
CA VAL A 7 19.95 -7.81 -7.89
C VAL A 7 18.65 -7.38 -7.25
N ARG A 8 18.20 -6.20 -7.63
CA ARG A 8 16.92 -5.65 -7.17
C ARG A 8 15.77 -6.54 -7.66
N GLY A 9 14.84 -6.84 -6.76
CA GLY A 9 13.63 -7.57 -7.10
C GLY A 9 12.76 -6.79 -8.09
N ARG A 10 12.21 -7.48 -9.10
CA ARG A 10 11.35 -6.89 -10.14
C ARG A 10 10.08 -6.24 -9.59
N TYR A 11 9.69 -6.57 -8.37
CA TYR A 11 8.39 -6.24 -7.77
C TYR A 11 8.50 -5.38 -6.49
N GLN A 12 9.55 -4.57 -6.39
CA GLN A 12 9.74 -3.64 -5.27
C GLN A 12 8.95 -2.33 -5.53
N PRO A 13 7.78 -2.11 -4.90
CA PRO A 13 6.90 -0.98 -5.20
C PRO A 13 7.39 0.35 -4.65
N ARG A 14 8.43 0.35 -3.80
CA ARG A 14 8.88 1.56 -3.11
C ARG A 14 9.74 2.42 -4.02
N GLN A 15 9.13 3.50 -4.59
CA GLN A 15 9.84 4.53 -5.36
C GLN A 15 10.42 5.64 -4.46
N ASP A 16 9.81 5.92 -3.30
CA ASP A 16 10.25 6.97 -2.38
C ASP A 16 11.07 6.39 -1.21
N LEU A 17 12.34 6.18 -1.46
CA LEU A 17 13.34 6.09 -0.39
C LEU A 17 13.80 7.51 -0.08
N ARG A 18 13.26 8.11 0.99
CA ARG A 18 13.79 9.38 1.50
C ARG A 18 15.27 9.19 1.77
N GLU A 19 16.10 9.92 1.03
CA GLU A 19 17.56 9.79 1.09
C GLU A 19 18.10 9.99 2.51
N ASP A 20 17.54 10.97 3.25
CA ASP A 20 17.93 11.26 4.63
C ASP A 20 17.83 10.03 5.54
N THR A 21 16.68 9.33 5.50
CA THR A 21 16.46 8.14 6.33
C THR A 21 17.26 6.92 5.88
N LEU A 22 17.74 6.90 4.64
CA LEU A 22 18.61 5.85 4.14
C LEU A 22 20.05 6.05 4.61
N HIS A 23 20.52 7.31 4.64
CA HIS A 23 21.83 7.67 5.18
C HIS A 23 21.93 7.37 6.69
N GLU A 24 20.92 7.72 7.48
CA GLU A 24 20.88 7.37 8.92
C GLU A 24 21.00 5.85 9.12
N LEU A 25 20.28 5.07 8.31
CA LEU A 25 20.37 3.61 8.36
C LEU A 25 21.77 3.11 7.94
N ALA A 26 22.40 3.73 6.95
CA ALA A 26 23.74 3.39 6.53
C ALA A 26 24.79 3.65 7.62
N GLU A 27 24.68 4.76 8.36
CA GLU A 27 25.55 5.05 9.52
C GLU A 27 25.36 4.00 10.63
N SER A 28 24.11 3.63 10.95
CA SER A 28 23.82 2.57 11.90
C SER A 28 24.42 1.23 11.47
N ILE A 29 24.27 0.87 10.19
CA ILE A 29 24.82 -0.36 9.62
C ILE A 29 26.36 -0.33 9.60
N ARG A 30 27.00 0.82 9.39
CA ARG A 30 28.46 0.96 9.46
C ARG A 30 28.98 0.68 10.88
N ALA A 31 28.23 1.10 11.90
CA ALA A 31 28.62 0.93 13.29
C ALA A 31 28.34 -0.47 13.84
N GLN A 32 27.21 -1.08 13.48
CA GLN A 32 26.70 -2.30 14.13
C GLN A 32 26.57 -3.50 13.16
N GLY A 33 26.78 -3.30 11.87
CA GLY A 33 26.46 -4.29 10.83
C GLY A 33 24.95 -4.38 10.55
N VAL A 34 24.60 -5.29 9.65
CA VAL A 34 23.19 -5.61 9.35
C VAL A 34 22.69 -6.65 10.35
N VAL A 35 21.95 -6.21 11.37
CA VAL A 35 21.44 -7.08 12.44
C VAL A 35 20.36 -8.04 11.92
N GLN A 36 19.44 -7.54 11.10
CA GLN A 36 18.36 -8.34 10.56
C GLN A 36 18.67 -8.74 9.11
N PRO A 37 18.75 -10.05 8.77
CA PRO A 37 19.11 -10.51 7.44
C PRO A 37 18.09 -10.03 6.38
N ILE A 38 18.57 -9.88 5.15
CA ILE A 38 17.71 -9.71 3.97
C ILE A 38 17.22 -11.08 3.49
N VAL A 39 16.18 -11.12 2.70
CA VAL A 39 15.65 -12.35 2.09
C VAL A 39 15.89 -12.30 0.59
N VAL A 40 16.51 -13.34 0.07
CA VAL A 40 16.85 -13.46 -1.36
C VAL A 40 16.46 -14.84 -1.90
N ARG A 41 16.32 -14.96 -3.22
CA ARG A 41 16.19 -16.24 -3.91
C ARG A 41 17.26 -16.39 -4.98
N PRO A 42 17.69 -17.62 -5.28
CA PRO A 42 18.59 -17.85 -6.41
C PRO A 42 17.89 -17.48 -7.72
N LEU A 43 18.65 -16.97 -8.68
CA LEU A 43 18.26 -16.86 -10.07
C LEU A 43 18.86 -18.04 -10.87
N ASP A 44 18.29 -18.32 -12.03
CA ASP A 44 18.81 -19.35 -12.95
C ASP A 44 20.21 -19.02 -13.46
N GLU A 45 20.66 -17.78 -13.36
CA GLU A 45 22.04 -17.36 -13.64
C GLU A 45 22.95 -17.76 -12.47
N GLU A 46 24.10 -18.38 -12.77
CA GLU A 46 25.05 -18.83 -11.77
C GLU A 46 25.43 -17.71 -10.79
N ASP A 47 25.27 -18.01 -9.51
CA ASP A 47 25.74 -17.18 -8.39
C ASP A 47 25.06 -15.79 -8.25
N ARG A 48 23.86 -15.60 -8.84
CA ARG A 48 23.05 -14.39 -8.69
C ARG A 48 21.78 -14.64 -7.89
N TYR A 49 21.40 -13.62 -7.13
CA TYR A 49 20.25 -13.69 -6.22
C TYR A 49 19.33 -12.49 -6.42
N GLU A 50 18.04 -12.71 -6.46
CA GLU A 50 17.05 -11.65 -6.48
C GLU A 50 16.57 -11.33 -5.06
N LEU A 51 16.53 -10.03 -4.75
CA LEU A 51 16.06 -9.55 -3.46
C LEU A 51 14.54 -9.67 -3.35
N ILE A 52 14.06 -10.44 -2.36
CA ILE A 52 12.64 -10.55 -2.04
C ILE A 52 12.24 -9.49 -1.01
N ALA A 53 12.99 -9.37 0.11
CA ALA A 53 12.70 -8.43 1.18
C ALA A 53 13.97 -7.82 1.77
N GLY A 54 13.88 -6.57 2.26
CA GLY A 54 14.98 -5.86 2.90
C GLY A 54 15.72 -4.87 2.00
N GLU A 55 15.08 -4.26 1.00
CA GLU A 55 15.71 -3.33 0.05
C GLU A 55 16.43 -2.17 0.74
N ARG A 56 15.84 -1.57 1.79
CA ARG A 56 16.49 -0.49 2.54
C ARG A 56 17.80 -0.95 3.19
N ARG A 57 17.80 -2.13 3.79
CA ARG A 57 19.00 -2.71 4.43
C ARG A 57 20.09 -3.01 3.41
N TRP A 58 19.73 -3.58 2.27
CA TRP A 58 20.65 -3.87 1.18
C TRP A 58 21.26 -2.58 0.61
N ARG A 59 20.45 -1.54 0.32
CA ARG A 59 20.98 -0.25 -0.15
C ARG A 59 21.80 0.48 0.88
N ALA A 60 21.37 0.48 2.15
CA ALA A 60 22.13 1.09 3.24
C ALA A 60 23.47 0.36 3.46
N ALA A 61 23.51 -0.96 3.30
CA ALA A 61 24.76 -1.73 3.35
C ALA A 61 25.73 -1.34 2.22
N GLN A 62 25.22 -1.12 0.99
CA GLN A 62 26.01 -0.60 -0.12
C GLN A 62 26.58 0.79 0.20
N LEU A 63 25.74 1.72 0.70
CA LEU A 63 26.18 3.06 1.12
C LEU A 63 27.17 3.02 2.28
N ALA A 64 27.03 2.06 3.18
CA ALA A 64 27.97 1.83 4.29
C ALA A 64 29.31 1.21 3.83
N GLY A 65 29.42 0.79 2.56
CA GLY A 65 30.63 0.16 2.00
C GLY A 65 30.84 -1.28 2.42
N LEU A 66 29.80 -1.98 2.88
CA LEU A 66 29.89 -3.41 3.23
C LEU A 66 30.02 -4.25 1.96
N ARG A 67 30.94 -5.21 1.98
CA ARG A 67 31.12 -6.20 0.90
C ARG A 67 30.13 -7.35 0.99
N GLU A 68 29.66 -7.65 2.19
CA GLU A 68 28.75 -8.76 2.45
C GLU A 68 27.61 -8.35 3.39
N VAL A 69 26.46 -8.99 3.23
CA VAL A 69 25.30 -8.84 4.10
C VAL A 69 24.76 -10.21 4.53
N PRO A 70 24.22 -10.32 5.75
CA PRO A 70 23.53 -11.53 6.15
C PRO A 70 22.26 -11.69 5.31
N ALA A 71 22.10 -12.85 4.68
CA ALA A 71 20.98 -13.14 3.80
C ALA A 71 20.42 -14.53 4.09
N VAL A 72 19.10 -14.64 4.08
CA VAL A 72 18.36 -15.91 4.08
C VAL A 72 18.03 -16.24 2.62
N VAL A 73 18.59 -17.33 2.11
CA VAL A 73 18.26 -17.83 0.78
C VAL A 73 17.02 -18.70 0.88
N ARG A 74 16.00 -18.38 0.04
CA ARG A 74 14.78 -19.19 -0.10
C ARG A 74 14.61 -19.61 -1.55
N GLU A 75 14.50 -20.89 -1.77
CA GLU A 75 14.07 -21.46 -3.04
C GLU A 75 12.55 -21.35 -3.13
N VAL A 76 12.07 -20.28 -3.74
CA VAL A 76 10.65 -20.03 -3.95
C VAL A 76 10.38 -19.77 -5.43
N PRO A 77 9.31 -20.35 -6.00
CA PRO A 77 8.87 -20.01 -7.35
C PRO A 77 8.65 -18.50 -7.51
N ASP A 78 8.87 -17.96 -8.69
CA ASP A 78 8.70 -16.51 -9.00
C ASP A 78 7.40 -15.96 -8.43
N ARG A 79 6.30 -16.65 -8.69
CA ARG A 79 4.96 -16.27 -8.23
C ARG A 79 4.86 -16.17 -6.71
N ALA A 80 5.43 -17.12 -5.98
CA ALA A 80 5.41 -17.11 -4.50
C ALA A 80 6.30 -16.01 -3.93
N ALA A 81 7.47 -15.74 -4.53
CA ALA A 81 8.36 -14.66 -4.12
C ALA A 81 7.69 -13.28 -4.28
N ILE A 82 6.97 -13.07 -5.39
CA ILE A 82 6.19 -11.86 -5.65
C ILE A 82 5.09 -11.69 -4.61
N ALA A 83 4.33 -12.77 -4.31
CA ALA A 83 3.28 -12.74 -3.31
C ALA A 83 3.83 -12.36 -1.93
N MET A 84 4.95 -12.96 -1.51
CA MET A 84 5.59 -12.65 -0.23
C MET A 84 6.04 -11.19 -0.15
N ALA A 85 6.62 -10.65 -1.21
CA ALA A 85 7.05 -9.26 -1.25
C ALA A 85 5.86 -8.27 -1.20
N LEU A 86 4.75 -8.59 -1.86
CA LEU A 86 3.53 -7.78 -1.81
C LEU A 86 2.87 -7.84 -0.42
N ILE A 87 2.78 -9.03 0.18
CA ILE A 87 2.21 -9.20 1.52
C ILE A 87 3.04 -8.46 2.57
N GLU A 88 4.38 -8.61 2.54
CA GLU A 88 5.27 -7.86 3.45
C GLU A 88 5.06 -6.36 3.33
N ASN A 89 4.95 -5.85 2.10
CA ASN A 89 4.71 -4.43 1.87
C ASN A 89 3.34 -3.97 2.39
N ILE A 90 2.28 -4.78 2.24
CA ILE A 90 0.93 -4.46 2.75
C ILE A 90 0.89 -4.45 4.29
N GLN A 91 1.68 -5.30 4.95
CA GLN A 91 1.75 -5.38 6.41
C GLN A 91 2.53 -4.25 7.08
N ARG A 92 3.01 -3.28 6.31
CA ARG A 92 3.74 -2.13 6.87
C ARG A 92 2.77 -1.16 7.55
N GLU A 93 3.19 -0.60 8.68
CA GLU A 93 2.39 0.32 9.51
C GLU A 93 2.28 1.74 8.92
N ASP A 94 3.16 2.09 7.97
CA ASP A 94 3.27 3.45 7.43
C ASP A 94 2.48 3.70 6.13
N LEU A 95 1.79 2.70 5.59
CA LEU A 95 0.95 2.85 4.40
C LEU A 95 -0.29 3.68 4.68
N ASN A 96 -0.61 4.59 3.74
CA ASN A 96 -1.92 5.20 3.77
C ASN A 96 -2.99 4.22 3.23
N PRO A 97 -4.28 4.42 3.57
CA PRO A 97 -5.34 3.47 3.19
C PRO A 97 -5.50 3.26 1.68
N LEU A 98 -5.17 4.24 0.84
CA LEU A 98 -5.24 4.11 -0.62
C LEU A 98 -4.05 3.33 -1.17
N GLU A 99 -2.86 3.48 -0.60
CA GLU A 99 -1.69 2.68 -0.93
C GLU A 99 -1.93 1.22 -0.56
N GLU A 100 -2.49 0.97 0.62
CA GLU A 100 -2.86 -0.37 1.06
C GLU A 100 -3.93 -0.98 0.13
N ALA A 101 -4.96 -0.23 -0.24
CA ALA A 101 -5.99 -0.67 -1.19
C ALA A 101 -5.40 -1.01 -2.56
N THR A 102 -4.48 -0.19 -3.08
CA THR A 102 -3.80 -0.42 -4.36
C THR A 102 -2.94 -1.68 -4.32
N ALA A 103 -2.19 -1.89 -3.23
CA ALA A 103 -1.36 -3.08 -3.05
C ALA A 103 -2.22 -4.35 -2.92
N LEU A 104 -3.35 -4.28 -2.20
CA LEU A 104 -4.33 -5.38 -2.12
C LEU A 104 -4.96 -5.70 -3.48
N GLN A 105 -5.36 -4.68 -4.25
CA GLN A 105 -5.92 -4.87 -5.59
C GLN A 105 -4.92 -5.58 -6.49
N ARG A 106 -3.65 -5.18 -6.43
CA ARG A 106 -2.58 -5.81 -7.18
C ARG A 106 -2.37 -7.26 -6.77
N LEU A 107 -2.31 -7.55 -5.46
CA LEU A 107 -2.19 -8.91 -4.94
C LEU A 107 -3.32 -9.80 -5.45
N ILE A 108 -4.57 -9.32 -5.41
CA ILE A 108 -5.75 -10.03 -5.89
C ILE A 108 -5.66 -10.29 -7.39
N ALA A 109 -5.32 -9.28 -8.18
CA ALA A 109 -5.27 -9.39 -9.64
C ALA A 109 -4.14 -10.29 -10.15
N GLU A 110 -2.92 -10.17 -9.59
CA GLU A 110 -1.75 -10.95 -10.01
C GLU A 110 -1.85 -12.43 -9.62
N PHE A 111 -2.53 -12.73 -8.50
CA PHE A 111 -2.63 -14.08 -7.97
C PHE A 111 -4.01 -14.72 -8.11
N GLU A 112 -4.96 -13.99 -8.72
CA GLU A 112 -6.35 -14.45 -8.94
C GLU A 112 -7.05 -14.86 -7.63
N LEU A 113 -6.76 -14.10 -6.56
CA LEU A 113 -7.28 -14.40 -5.23
C LEU A 113 -8.72 -13.89 -5.06
N THR A 114 -9.50 -14.59 -4.28
CA THR A 114 -10.73 -14.06 -3.72
C THR A 114 -10.41 -13.03 -2.60
N HIS A 115 -11.35 -12.15 -2.28
CA HIS A 115 -11.18 -11.22 -1.14
C HIS A 115 -10.94 -11.96 0.18
N GLN A 116 -11.49 -13.16 0.35
CA GLN A 116 -11.26 -14.00 1.53
C GLN A 116 -9.81 -14.49 1.60
N GLN A 117 -9.30 -15.04 0.50
CA GLN A 117 -7.91 -15.52 0.43
C GLN A 117 -6.88 -14.38 0.61
N ALA A 118 -7.16 -13.22 0.00
CA ALA A 118 -6.30 -12.05 0.20
C ALA A 118 -6.32 -11.59 1.67
N ALA A 119 -7.49 -11.61 2.32
CA ALA A 119 -7.62 -11.25 3.73
C ALA A 119 -6.81 -12.20 4.64
N GLU A 120 -6.90 -13.49 4.41
CA GLU A 120 -6.13 -14.51 5.13
C GLU A 120 -4.61 -14.29 4.93
N ALA A 121 -4.18 -14.03 3.69
CA ALA A 121 -2.78 -13.81 3.36
C ALA A 121 -2.18 -12.60 4.08
N VAL A 122 -2.96 -11.51 4.25
CA VAL A 122 -2.47 -10.28 4.90
C VAL A 122 -2.83 -10.17 6.39
N GLY A 123 -3.50 -11.18 6.96
CA GLY A 123 -3.90 -11.19 8.37
C GLY A 123 -5.03 -10.22 8.72
N ARG A 124 -5.95 -9.96 7.77
CA ARG A 124 -7.10 -9.06 7.95
C ARG A 124 -8.44 -9.79 7.80
N SER A 125 -9.52 -9.14 8.19
CA SER A 125 -10.86 -9.65 7.89
C SER A 125 -11.24 -9.38 6.42
N ARG A 126 -12.07 -10.27 5.83
CA ARG A 126 -12.65 -10.07 4.50
C ARG A 126 -13.35 -8.71 4.37
N ALA A 127 -14.07 -8.30 5.42
CA ALA A 127 -14.77 -7.02 5.44
C ALA A 127 -13.80 -5.83 5.38
N ALA A 128 -12.66 -5.91 6.07
CA ALA A 128 -11.62 -4.87 6.03
C ALA A 128 -11.02 -4.77 4.63
N VAL A 129 -10.67 -5.88 3.98
CA VAL A 129 -10.16 -5.91 2.60
C VAL A 129 -11.18 -5.32 1.63
N SER A 130 -12.45 -5.74 1.71
CA SER A 130 -13.51 -5.21 0.84
C SER A 130 -13.74 -3.71 1.04
N ASN A 131 -13.64 -3.20 2.28
CA ASN A 131 -13.78 -1.78 2.57
C ASN A 131 -12.60 -0.95 2.03
N LEU A 132 -11.38 -1.48 2.10
CA LEU A 132 -10.20 -0.84 1.51
C LEU A 132 -10.31 -0.76 -0.01
N LEU A 133 -10.65 -1.87 -0.68
CA LEU A 133 -10.78 -1.91 -2.13
C LEU A 133 -11.83 -0.91 -2.66
N ARG A 134 -12.92 -0.72 -1.93
CA ARG A 134 -13.94 0.28 -2.28
C ARG A 134 -13.43 1.72 -2.30
N LEU A 135 -12.32 2.03 -1.61
CA LEU A 135 -11.73 3.37 -1.68
C LEU A 135 -11.20 3.70 -3.08
N LEU A 136 -10.85 2.68 -3.86
CA LEU A 136 -10.38 2.87 -5.24
C LEU A 136 -11.51 3.26 -6.20
N GLU A 137 -12.77 3.05 -5.80
CA GLU A 137 -13.97 3.47 -6.57
C GLU A 137 -14.31 4.96 -6.37
N LEU A 138 -13.67 5.63 -5.39
CA LEU A 138 -13.87 7.06 -5.16
C LEU A 138 -13.31 7.89 -6.32
N GLY A 139 -13.96 9.04 -6.57
CA GLY A 139 -13.46 10.02 -7.53
C GLY A 139 -12.06 10.53 -7.17
N GLU A 140 -11.25 10.87 -8.17
CA GLU A 140 -9.85 11.25 -7.97
C GLU A 140 -9.67 12.41 -6.99
N GLU A 141 -10.53 13.44 -7.04
CA GLU A 141 -10.48 14.57 -6.10
C GLU A 141 -10.66 14.09 -4.64
N VAL A 142 -11.59 13.16 -4.40
CA VAL A 142 -11.82 12.62 -3.05
C VAL A 142 -10.66 11.75 -2.61
N ARG A 143 -10.12 10.92 -3.52
CA ARG A 143 -8.91 10.12 -3.23
C ARG A 143 -7.72 11.01 -2.87
N GLN A 144 -7.56 12.14 -3.57
CA GLN A 144 -6.49 13.08 -3.25
C GLN A 144 -6.66 13.68 -1.84
N LEU A 145 -7.91 14.04 -1.46
CA LEU A 145 -8.19 14.54 -0.11
C LEU A 145 -7.90 13.50 0.99
N VAL A 146 -8.11 12.21 0.71
CA VAL A 146 -7.74 11.12 1.62
C VAL A 146 -6.21 10.97 1.70
N ARG A 147 -5.50 11.04 0.57
CA ARG A 147 -4.02 11.02 0.53
C ARG A 147 -3.42 12.17 1.33
N ASP A 148 -3.99 13.36 1.21
CA ASP A 148 -3.57 14.57 1.91
C ASP A 148 -4.00 14.57 3.39
N ARG A 149 -4.65 13.52 3.88
CA ARG A 149 -5.20 13.41 5.24
C ARG A 149 -6.22 14.51 5.61
N LYS A 150 -6.82 15.14 4.60
CA LYS A 150 -7.92 16.11 4.78
C LYS A 150 -9.26 15.43 5.02
N LEU A 151 -9.41 14.22 4.52
CA LEU A 151 -10.54 13.34 4.82
C LEU A 151 -9.99 12.02 5.39
N ASP A 152 -10.64 11.52 6.44
CA ASP A 152 -10.33 10.21 7.02
C ASP A 152 -11.14 9.07 6.35
N MET A 153 -10.88 7.83 6.81
CA MET A 153 -11.56 6.63 6.30
C MET A 153 -13.08 6.64 6.54
N GLY A 154 -13.54 7.28 7.60
CA GLY A 154 -14.97 7.41 7.91
C GLY A 154 -15.66 8.29 6.87
N HIS A 155 -15.05 9.43 6.55
CA HIS A 155 -15.53 10.33 5.50
C HIS A 155 -15.53 9.65 4.12
N ALA A 156 -14.42 8.98 3.77
CA ALA A 156 -14.29 8.27 2.49
C ALA A 156 -15.39 7.21 2.30
N ARG A 157 -15.64 6.39 3.34
CA ARG A 157 -16.71 5.40 3.33
C ARG A 157 -18.11 6.01 3.21
N ALA A 158 -18.34 7.14 3.88
CA ALA A 158 -19.63 7.85 3.82
C ALA A 158 -19.92 8.41 2.43
N LEU A 159 -18.88 8.85 1.70
CA LEU A 159 -19.00 9.42 0.37
C LEU A 159 -19.10 8.36 -0.75
N GLN A 160 -18.56 7.17 -0.53
CA GLN A 160 -18.47 6.11 -1.54
C GLN A 160 -19.82 5.74 -2.21
N PRO A 161 -20.98 5.68 -1.49
CA PRO A 161 -22.25 5.34 -2.12
C PRO A 161 -22.83 6.41 -3.06
N LEU A 162 -22.18 7.58 -3.16
CA LEU A 162 -22.63 8.68 -4.01
C LEU A 162 -22.11 8.53 -5.45
N PRO A 163 -22.85 8.99 -6.46
CA PRO A 163 -22.31 9.23 -7.79
C PRO A 163 -21.08 10.16 -7.75
N LEU A 164 -20.12 9.98 -8.65
CA LEU A 164 -18.85 10.73 -8.66
C LEU A 164 -19.03 12.26 -8.60
N ALA A 165 -20.05 12.79 -9.31
CA ALA A 165 -20.36 14.22 -9.29
C ALA A 165 -20.76 14.71 -7.89
N LEU A 166 -21.58 13.92 -7.18
CA LEU A 166 -22.04 14.24 -5.83
C LEU A 166 -20.96 13.99 -4.78
N GLN A 167 -20.03 13.04 -5.02
CA GLN A 167 -18.89 12.82 -4.12
C GLN A 167 -18.06 14.09 -3.99
N ARG A 168 -17.76 14.76 -5.10
CA ARG A 168 -17.00 16.01 -5.11
C ARG A 168 -17.70 17.13 -4.33
N GLU A 169 -18.97 17.31 -4.60
CA GLU A 169 -19.77 18.34 -3.92
C GLU A 169 -19.88 18.08 -2.42
N ALA A 170 -20.16 16.83 -2.04
CA ALA A 170 -20.22 16.43 -0.64
C ALA A 170 -18.87 16.61 0.07
N ALA A 171 -17.76 16.22 -0.56
CA ALA A 171 -16.42 16.39 0.00
C ALA A 171 -16.10 17.87 0.29
N ARG A 172 -16.47 18.79 -0.62
CA ARG A 172 -16.32 20.23 -0.38
C ARG A 172 -17.13 20.71 0.83
N GLN A 173 -18.38 20.26 0.95
CA GLN A 173 -19.22 20.61 2.10
C GLN A 173 -18.65 20.06 3.41
N VAL A 174 -18.10 18.85 3.40
CA VAL A 174 -17.41 18.24 4.57
C VAL A 174 -16.26 19.12 5.02
N LEU A 175 -15.41 19.53 4.11
CA LEU A 175 -14.24 20.37 4.43
C LEU A 175 -14.63 21.77 4.91
N LEU A 176 -15.59 22.42 4.24
CA LEU A 176 -16.03 23.78 4.58
C LEU A 176 -16.69 23.86 5.96
N ARG A 177 -17.44 22.83 6.35
CA ARG A 177 -18.20 22.79 7.60
C ARG A 177 -17.51 22.02 8.71
N GLY A 178 -16.39 21.34 8.44
CA GLY A 178 -15.71 20.49 9.43
C GLY A 178 -16.59 19.33 9.89
N LEU A 179 -17.37 18.71 8.97
CA LEU A 179 -18.30 17.65 9.34
C LEU A 179 -17.56 16.40 9.83
N SER A 180 -18.10 15.76 10.84
CA SER A 180 -17.69 14.44 11.29
C SER A 180 -18.10 13.34 10.30
N ALA A 181 -17.55 12.13 10.42
CA ALA A 181 -17.95 10.99 9.58
C ALA A 181 -19.45 10.70 9.65
N ARG A 182 -20.08 10.79 10.83
CA ARG A 182 -21.54 10.62 11.01
C ARG A 182 -22.35 11.69 10.29
N GLU A 183 -21.94 12.95 10.37
CA GLU A 183 -22.60 14.06 9.67
C GLU A 183 -22.42 13.91 8.16
N THR A 184 -21.25 13.41 7.71
CA THR A 184 -21.00 13.10 6.31
C THR A 184 -21.91 11.97 5.81
N GLU A 185 -22.15 10.93 6.61
CA GLU A 185 -23.13 9.89 6.27
C GLU A 185 -24.55 10.46 6.12
N ALA A 186 -24.94 11.36 7.02
CA ALA A 186 -26.25 12.03 6.95
C ALA A 186 -26.37 12.92 5.71
N LEU A 187 -25.31 13.68 5.36
CA LEU A 187 -25.21 14.48 4.15
C LEU A 187 -25.32 13.59 2.90
N ALA A 188 -24.54 12.52 2.82
CA ALA A 188 -24.54 11.59 1.70
C ALA A 188 -25.92 10.96 1.47
N ARG A 189 -26.60 10.57 2.55
CA ARG A 189 -27.97 10.03 2.48
C ARG A 189 -28.95 11.04 1.90
N ARG A 190 -28.89 12.30 2.33
CA ARG A 190 -29.74 13.38 1.79
C ARG A 190 -29.49 13.63 0.32
N LEU A 191 -28.23 13.73 -0.09
CA LEU A 191 -27.86 13.97 -1.49
C LEU A 191 -28.34 12.84 -2.40
N ARG A 192 -28.18 11.58 -1.96
CA ARG A 192 -28.66 10.42 -2.71
C ARG A 192 -30.18 10.39 -2.84
N GLN A 193 -30.91 10.79 -1.80
CA GLN A 193 -32.38 10.87 -1.85
C GLN A 193 -32.84 11.98 -2.78
N ALA A 194 -32.18 13.13 -2.78
CA ALA A 194 -32.48 14.24 -3.69
C ALA A 194 -32.19 13.87 -5.15
N ASP A 195 -31.11 13.13 -5.42
CA ASP A 195 -30.73 12.67 -6.76
C ASP A 195 -31.73 11.60 -7.30
N ALA A 196 -32.22 10.73 -6.40
CA ALA A 196 -33.21 9.71 -6.73
C ALA A 196 -34.66 10.22 -6.86
N ALA A 197 -34.95 11.45 -6.43
CA ALA A 197 -36.28 12.03 -6.56
C ALA A 197 -36.56 12.35 -8.04
N PRO A 198 -37.69 11.91 -8.63
CA PRO A 198 -38.04 12.24 -10.00
C PRO A 198 -38.13 13.76 -10.13
N ALA A 199 -37.43 14.30 -11.15
CA ALA A 199 -37.56 15.69 -11.50
C ALA A 199 -39.07 15.99 -11.74
N ASN A 200 -39.66 16.76 -10.86
CA ASN A 200 -41.08 17.13 -10.98
C ASN A 200 -41.24 17.95 -12.26
N PRO A 201 -41.91 17.47 -13.32
CA PRO A 201 -42.11 18.27 -14.50
C PRO A 201 -43.09 19.42 -14.15
N LYS A 202 -42.57 20.66 -14.18
CA LYS A 202 -43.43 21.83 -14.20
C LYS A 202 -44.06 21.97 -15.56
#